data_6bdd3a6491c9217611bef37c573893bf
#
_entry.id   6bdd3a6491c9217611bef37c573893bf
#
_cell.length_a   1.000
_cell.length_b   1.000
_cell.length_c   1.000
_cell.angle_alpha   90.00
_cell.angle_beta   90.00
_cell.angle_gamma   90.00
#
_symmetry.space_group_name_H-M   'P 1'
#
loop_
_entity.id
_entity.type
_entity.pdbx_description
1 polymer ?
#
loop_
_entity_poly.entity_id
_entity_poly.type
_entity_poly.pdbx_seq_one_letter_code
_entity_poly.pdbx_strand_id
1 'polypeptide(L)'
;MMQKSPNYVKKRSYWIITHTLVAILAVLVGIRIGSNVTFRQLIGLTSSAFDNNQLARVVNRESPITQENVDFTLFWETWNRLEKDYYDTSKLDAQKMVYGAISGMTQAIGDPYTMFLPPETKERLDEDLSGEFGGVGIQLGYRDSQLAVIAPLKDHAAAKAGVTAGEYILHIKDDLQKVDVDTIGMSAEEAVNLIRGKQGTLVTLTLAQKGQDPHDVKLTREIIEVPSLELEFIDAPQGKTAHLILSRFGDKTVQEWDQAVTQINADKSVKGIVLDMRNNPGGYLEAGIDLASDFVDGGVIVSQKGRTSTQNYPASRVGRLQKYPVVVLVNKGSASASEIVAGALRDRRNAKLVGEQTFGKGSVQDAQKIGKGAGLNITIARWLLPSGDSIQDTGLPVSVEAIDN
;
A
#
# COMPACT_ATOMS: atom_id res chain seq x y z
N MET A 1 27.96 81.02 31.39
CA MET A 1 28.69 80.53 30.20
C MET A 1 29.52 79.31 30.62
N MET A 2 29.01 78.10 30.35
CA MET A 2 29.76 76.86 30.62
C MET A 2 30.44 76.40 29.33
N GLN A 3 31.80 76.47 29.34
CA GLN A 3 32.66 75.98 28.27
C GLN A 3 32.55 74.41 28.21
N LYS A 4 31.98 73.83 27.12
CA LYS A 4 32.02 72.40 26.86
C LYS A 4 33.48 72.00 26.51
N SER A 5 34.03 71.06 27.27
CA SER A 5 35.39 70.58 27.13
C SER A 5 35.63 69.86 25.77
N PRO A 6 36.82 70.02 25.17
CA PRO A 6 37.12 69.40 23.84
C PRO A 6 37.14 67.92 23.77
N ASN A 7 37.07 67.23 24.89
CA ASN A 7 37.11 65.73 24.94
C ASN A 7 35.79 65.00 24.60
N TYR A 8 34.67 65.73 24.57
CA TYR A 8 33.36 65.08 24.27
C TYR A 8 33.16 64.87 22.76
N VAL A 9 33.72 65.80 21.95
CA VAL A 9 33.59 65.69 20.48
C VAL A 9 34.47 64.55 19.92
N LYS A 10 35.67 64.34 20.48
CA LYS A 10 36.57 63.24 20.05
C LYS A 10 36.02 61.90 20.38
N LYS A 11 35.39 61.64 21.53
CA LYS A 11 34.79 60.38 21.89
C LYS A 11 33.60 59.97 20.99
N ARG A 12 32.79 60.96 20.59
CA ARG A 12 31.63 60.67 19.70
C ARG A 12 32.05 60.35 18.25
N SER A 13 33.15 61.00 17.80
CA SER A 13 33.73 60.73 16.47
C SER A 13 34.33 59.29 16.40
N TYR A 14 35.10 58.93 17.42
CA TYR A 14 35.65 57.52 17.50
C TYR A 14 34.55 56.46 17.58
N TRP A 15 33.47 56.72 18.29
CA TRP A 15 32.33 55.77 18.40
C TRP A 15 31.64 55.60 17.06
N ILE A 16 31.41 56.65 16.30
CA ILE A 16 30.82 56.57 14.94
C ILE A 16 31.76 55.83 13.99
N ILE A 17 33.06 56.14 14.00
CA ILE A 17 34.06 55.49 13.13
C ILE A 17 34.17 53.98 13.42
N THR A 18 34.17 53.57 14.70
CA THR A 18 34.24 52.15 15.06
C THR A 18 32.98 51.37 14.65
N HIS A 19 31.78 51.96 14.81
CA HIS A 19 30.55 51.30 14.41
C HIS A 19 30.39 51.21 12.89
N THR A 20 30.87 52.22 12.16
CA THR A 20 30.90 52.20 10.70
C THR A 20 31.89 51.14 10.18
N LEU A 21 33.05 51.00 10.81
CA LEU A 21 34.05 49.98 10.47
C LEU A 21 33.53 48.55 10.76
N VAL A 22 32.83 48.35 11.88
CA VAL A 22 32.19 47.05 12.22
C VAL A 22 31.09 46.74 11.24
N ALA A 23 30.26 47.71 10.85
CA ALA A 23 29.22 47.50 9.86
C ALA A 23 29.78 47.13 8.47
N ILE A 24 30.85 47.79 8.04
CA ILE A 24 31.55 47.50 6.79
C ILE A 24 32.20 46.10 6.86
N LEU A 25 32.79 45.73 7.99
CA LEU A 25 33.37 44.39 8.19
C LEU A 25 32.29 43.31 8.18
N ALA A 26 31.14 43.56 8.81
CA ALA A 26 30.00 42.65 8.79
C ALA A 26 29.43 42.45 7.36
N VAL A 27 29.37 43.50 6.57
CA VAL A 27 28.96 43.43 5.15
C VAL A 27 30.00 42.66 4.33
N LEU A 28 31.30 42.89 4.55
CA LEU A 28 32.37 42.17 3.84
C LEU A 28 32.42 40.67 4.23
N VAL A 29 32.17 40.33 5.49
CA VAL A 29 32.06 38.98 5.96
C VAL A 29 30.77 38.32 5.41
N GLY A 30 29.65 39.04 5.39
CA GLY A 30 28.40 38.61 4.78
C GLY A 30 28.54 38.33 3.28
N ILE A 31 29.29 39.20 2.57
CA ILE A 31 29.62 39.00 1.14
C ILE A 31 30.52 37.76 0.96
N ARG A 32 31.46 37.49 1.87
CA ARG A 32 32.39 36.37 1.77
C ARG A 32 31.75 35.04 2.16
N ILE A 33 30.77 35.04 3.07
CA ILE A 33 29.94 33.87 3.40
C ILE A 33 28.87 33.64 2.31
N GLY A 34 28.34 34.71 1.70
CA GLY A 34 27.38 34.68 0.60
C GLY A 34 27.98 34.40 -0.78
N SER A 35 29.30 34.50 -0.96
CA SER A 35 29.93 34.34 -2.27
C SER A 35 30.13 32.92 -2.76
N ASN A 36 29.69 31.89 -1.99
CA ASN A 36 29.44 30.56 -2.53
C ASN A 36 28.09 30.43 -3.25
N VAL A 37 27.26 31.46 -3.22
CA VAL A 37 26.07 31.60 -4.06
C VAL A 37 26.36 32.72 -5.08
N THR A 38 26.59 32.35 -6.32
CA THR A 38 26.84 33.34 -7.37
C THR A 38 25.67 34.30 -7.45
N PHE A 39 25.97 35.62 -7.48
CA PHE A 39 25.02 36.75 -7.55
C PHE A 39 24.00 36.61 -8.70
N ARG A 40 24.25 35.73 -9.67
CA ARG A 40 23.31 35.33 -10.74
C ARG A 40 22.10 34.54 -10.24
N GLN A 41 22.15 33.95 -9.05
CA GLN A 41 21.00 33.19 -8.48
C GLN A 41 20.05 34.09 -7.66
N LEU A 42 20.45 35.29 -7.28
CA LEU A 42 19.64 36.21 -6.47
C LEU A 42 18.78 37.17 -7.31
N ILE A 43 19.13 37.38 -8.57
CA ILE A 43 18.37 38.25 -9.49
C ILE A 43 17.79 37.35 -10.59
N GLY A 44 16.72 36.67 -10.26
CA GLY A 44 15.91 35.87 -11.18
C GLY A 44 15.05 36.73 -12.13
N LEU A 45 15.65 37.71 -12.78
CA LEU A 45 15.01 38.57 -13.80
C LEU A 45 15.93 38.72 -15.02
N THR A 46 16.16 37.62 -15.71
CA THR A 46 16.40 37.65 -17.14
C THR A 46 15.44 36.72 -17.79
N SER A 47 14.48 37.31 -18.50
CA SER A 47 13.59 36.64 -19.43
C SER A 47 14.40 35.84 -20.45
N SER A 48 14.56 34.56 -20.17
CA SER A 48 14.78 33.56 -21.20
C SER A 48 13.47 32.80 -21.38
N ALA A 49 12.98 32.77 -22.61
CA ALA A 49 11.85 32.03 -23.01
C ALA A 49 11.91 30.64 -22.36
N PHE A 50 10.84 30.26 -21.63
CA PHE A 50 10.66 28.93 -21.11
C PHE A 50 10.62 27.99 -22.29
N ASP A 51 11.70 27.31 -22.56
CA ASP A 51 11.73 26.12 -23.36
C ASP A 51 10.99 25.07 -22.51
N ASN A 52 9.72 24.87 -22.80
CA ASN A 52 8.78 24.02 -22.05
C ASN A 52 9.12 22.52 -22.12
N ASN A 53 10.31 22.17 -22.59
CA ASN A 53 10.74 20.78 -22.85
C ASN A 53 11.89 20.30 -21.95
N GLN A 54 12.25 21.02 -20.88
CA GLN A 54 13.27 20.51 -19.98
C GLN A 54 12.65 19.68 -18.86
N LEU A 55 13.11 18.43 -18.73
CA LEU A 55 12.85 17.61 -17.55
C LEU A 55 13.24 18.36 -16.27
N ALA A 56 12.49 18.12 -15.19
CA ALA A 56 12.77 18.72 -13.89
C ALA A 56 14.24 18.51 -13.49
N ARG A 57 14.91 19.57 -13.05
CA ARG A 57 16.31 19.51 -12.63
C ARG A 57 16.47 18.49 -11.50
N VAL A 58 17.29 17.47 -11.72
CA VAL A 58 17.64 16.49 -10.68
C VAL A 58 18.53 17.15 -9.63
N VAL A 59 18.12 17.08 -8.37
CA VAL A 59 18.86 17.56 -7.20
C VAL A 59 19.31 16.38 -6.34
N ASN A 60 20.19 16.61 -5.34
CA ASN A 60 20.72 15.54 -4.45
C ASN A 60 21.47 14.44 -5.21
N ARG A 61 22.51 14.84 -5.95
CA ARG A 61 23.36 13.90 -6.72
C ARG A 61 24.49 13.28 -5.88
N GLU A 62 24.51 13.54 -4.58
CA GLU A 62 25.60 13.07 -3.72
C GLU A 62 25.38 11.60 -3.35
N SER A 63 26.44 10.79 -3.52
CA SER A 63 26.47 9.41 -3.04
C SER A 63 26.55 9.35 -1.51
N PRO A 64 25.91 8.36 -0.86
CA PRO A 64 26.15 8.10 0.56
C PRO A 64 27.63 7.87 0.83
N ILE A 65 28.16 8.50 1.86
CA ILE A 65 29.59 8.56 2.24
C ILE A 65 30.21 7.16 2.52
N THR A 66 29.40 6.11 2.63
CA THR A 66 29.82 4.79 3.10
C THR A 66 30.11 3.73 2.04
N GLN A 67 29.98 4.07 0.75
CA GLN A 67 30.27 3.11 -0.32
C GLN A 67 31.41 3.66 -1.20
N GLU A 68 32.59 3.13 -0.97
CA GLU A 68 33.72 3.33 -1.86
C GLU A 68 33.41 2.70 -3.22
N ASN A 69 33.55 3.53 -4.28
CA ASN A 69 33.62 3.10 -5.69
C ASN A 69 32.31 2.69 -6.41
N VAL A 70 31.15 3.21 -6.06
CA VAL A 70 30.00 3.10 -6.95
C VAL A 70 30.02 4.25 -7.96
N ASP A 71 30.27 3.93 -9.22
CA ASP A 71 30.30 4.91 -10.31
C ASP A 71 28.91 5.10 -10.93
N PHE A 72 28.30 6.28 -10.74
CA PHE A 72 27.03 6.67 -11.32
C PHE A 72 27.15 7.31 -12.72
N THR A 73 28.36 7.35 -13.33
CA THR A 73 28.58 7.97 -14.64
C THR A 73 27.66 7.37 -15.70
N LEU A 74 27.57 6.05 -15.78
CA LEU A 74 26.71 5.36 -16.76
C LEU A 74 25.21 5.68 -16.53
N PHE A 75 24.78 5.79 -15.28
CA PHE A 75 23.42 6.20 -14.93
C PHE A 75 23.09 7.58 -15.48
N TRP A 76 23.97 8.56 -15.23
CA TRP A 76 23.76 9.93 -15.69
C TRP A 76 23.94 10.09 -17.20
N GLU A 77 24.85 9.33 -17.81
CA GLU A 77 24.97 9.27 -19.27
C GLU A 77 23.68 8.74 -19.91
N THR A 78 23.12 7.67 -19.37
CA THR A 78 21.86 7.11 -19.84
C THR A 78 20.72 8.11 -19.69
N TRP A 79 20.60 8.74 -18.53
CA TRP A 79 19.60 9.78 -18.27
C TRP A 79 19.68 10.92 -19.30
N ASN A 80 20.88 11.46 -19.51
CA ASN A 80 21.10 12.57 -20.45
C ASN A 80 20.81 12.18 -21.91
N ARG A 81 21.12 10.94 -22.30
CA ARG A 81 20.79 10.44 -23.65
C ARG A 81 19.27 10.30 -23.84
N LEU A 82 18.55 9.78 -22.86
CA LEU A 82 17.10 9.70 -22.92
C LEU A 82 16.46 11.10 -23.03
N GLU A 83 16.92 12.04 -22.22
CA GLU A 83 16.43 13.42 -22.26
C GLU A 83 16.69 14.09 -23.63
N LYS A 84 17.86 13.81 -24.23
CA LYS A 84 18.27 14.44 -25.49
C LYS A 84 17.69 13.76 -26.72
N ASP A 85 17.69 12.41 -26.75
CA ASP A 85 17.58 11.66 -27.99
C ASP A 85 16.25 10.87 -28.08
N TYR A 86 15.44 10.82 -26.98
CA TYR A 86 14.20 10.07 -27.00
C TYR A 86 13.16 10.75 -27.88
N TYR A 87 12.56 9.97 -28.79
CA TYR A 87 11.65 10.46 -29.83
C TYR A 87 10.43 11.23 -29.31
N ASP A 88 9.78 10.70 -28.28
CA ASP A 88 8.56 11.29 -27.72
C ASP A 88 8.82 11.88 -26.36
N THR A 89 9.26 13.11 -26.32
CA THR A 89 9.61 13.81 -25.08
C THR A 89 8.42 14.01 -24.14
N SER A 90 7.17 13.92 -24.64
CA SER A 90 5.97 14.03 -23.80
C SER A 90 5.82 12.87 -22.81
N LYS A 91 6.47 11.73 -23.08
CA LYS A 91 6.50 10.56 -22.21
C LYS A 91 7.63 10.58 -21.16
N LEU A 92 8.52 11.55 -21.25
CA LEU A 92 9.63 11.69 -20.30
C LEU A 92 9.14 12.37 -19.02
N ASP A 93 8.86 11.55 -18.00
CA ASP A 93 8.51 11.97 -16.66
C ASP A 93 9.68 11.68 -15.71
N ALA A 94 10.37 12.71 -15.28
CA ALA A 94 11.53 12.59 -14.41
C ALA A 94 11.22 11.86 -13.09
N GLN A 95 10.02 12.03 -12.52
CA GLN A 95 9.63 11.37 -11.29
C GLN A 95 9.43 9.87 -11.51
N LYS A 96 8.76 9.50 -12.61
CA LYS A 96 8.57 8.08 -12.99
C LYS A 96 9.91 7.42 -13.33
N MET A 97 10.83 8.13 -13.99
CA MET A 97 12.18 7.63 -14.29
C MET A 97 12.97 7.35 -13.01
N VAL A 98 12.91 8.26 -12.01
CA VAL A 98 13.54 8.04 -10.69
C VAL A 98 12.91 6.84 -9.97
N TYR A 99 11.59 6.72 -9.95
CA TYR A 99 10.92 5.57 -9.34
C TYR A 99 11.26 4.26 -10.05
N GLY A 100 11.32 4.28 -11.38
CA GLY A 100 11.78 3.13 -12.17
C GLY A 100 13.20 2.69 -11.83
N ALA A 101 14.12 3.64 -11.67
CA ALA A 101 15.50 3.37 -11.28
C ALA A 101 15.60 2.74 -9.88
N ILE A 102 14.84 3.27 -8.89
CA ILE A 102 14.80 2.71 -7.53
C ILE A 102 14.18 1.30 -7.55
N SER A 103 13.11 1.10 -8.33
CA SER A 103 12.50 -0.22 -8.52
C SER A 103 13.49 -1.21 -9.14
N GLY A 104 14.23 -0.80 -10.16
CA GLY A 104 15.29 -1.61 -10.76
C GLY A 104 16.40 -1.99 -9.78
N MET A 105 16.78 -1.07 -8.90
CA MET A 105 17.76 -1.34 -7.83
C MET A 105 17.26 -2.41 -6.86
N THR A 106 16.00 -2.35 -6.42
CA THR A 106 15.44 -3.39 -5.53
C THR A 106 15.28 -4.73 -6.24
N GLN A 107 14.87 -4.73 -7.52
CA GLN A 107 14.75 -5.95 -8.33
C GLN A 107 16.11 -6.65 -8.56
N ALA A 108 17.20 -5.88 -8.64
CA ALA A 108 18.55 -6.42 -8.83
C ALA A 108 19.03 -7.31 -7.66
N ILE A 109 18.35 -7.24 -6.49
CA ILE A 109 18.60 -8.12 -5.34
C ILE A 109 18.16 -9.56 -5.64
N GLY A 110 17.21 -9.76 -6.57
CA GLY A 110 16.69 -11.07 -6.95
C GLY A 110 15.64 -11.64 -5.97
N ASP A 111 15.20 -10.84 -5.00
CA ASP A 111 14.11 -11.18 -4.08
C ASP A 111 12.81 -10.48 -4.52
N PRO A 112 11.77 -11.23 -4.95
CA PRO A 112 10.54 -10.63 -5.45
C PRO A 112 9.73 -9.89 -4.40
N TYR A 113 10.02 -10.09 -3.12
CA TYR A 113 9.31 -9.46 -2.01
C TYR A 113 10.02 -8.21 -1.47
N THR A 114 11.32 -8.02 -1.80
CA THR A 114 12.03 -6.78 -1.54
C THR A 114 11.76 -5.81 -2.66
N MET A 115 10.92 -4.79 -2.39
CA MET A 115 10.44 -3.90 -3.43
C MET A 115 10.27 -2.46 -2.95
N PHE A 116 10.53 -1.54 -3.87
CA PHE A 116 10.16 -0.13 -3.72
C PHE A 116 8.68 0.04 -4.09
N LEU A 117 7.97 0.76 -3.26
CA LEU A 117 6.57 1.13 -3.45
C LEU A 117 6.49 2.64 -3.72
N PRO A 118 6.25 3.07 -4.96
CA PRO A 118 5.88 4.45 -5.25
C PRO A 118 4.71 4.91 -4.37
N PRO A 119 4.56 6.23 -4.10
CA PRO A 119 3.52 6.73 -3.21
C PRO A 119 2.11 6.21 -3.52
N GLU A 120 1.72 6.21 -4.79
CA GLU A 120 0.41 5.72 -5.23
C GLU A 120 0.21 4.22 -4.94
N THR A 121 1.26 3.42 -5.18
CA THR A 121 1.22 1.96 -4.89
C THR A 121 1.18 1.71 -3.39
N LYS A 122 1.92 2.52 -2.61
CA LYS A 122 1.90 2.43 -1.15
C LYS A 122 0.54 2.80 -0.58
N GLU A 123 -0.09 3.86 -1.09
CA GLU A 123 -1.43 4.30 -0.68
C GLU A 123 -2.46 3.20 -0.94
N ARG A 124 -2.44 2.59 -2.14
CA ARG A 124 -3.35 1.45 -2.45
C ARG A 124 -3.15 0.25 -1.53
N LEU A 125 -1.90 -0.09 -1.22
CA LEU A 125 -1.61 -1.17 -0.29
C LEU A 125 -2.17 -0.87 1.10
N ASP A 126 -2.05 0.39 1.56
CA ASP A 126 -2.60 0.82 2.84
C ASP A 126 -4.14 0.79 2.83
N GLU A 127 -4.78 1.22 1.73
CA GLU A 127 -6.23 1.10 1.53
C GLU A 127 -6.69 -0.37 1.57
N ASP A 128 -5.99 -1.26 0.89
CA ASP A 128 -6.33 -2.68 0.87
C ASP A 128 -6.20 -3.32 2.26
N LEU A 129 -5.19 -2.93 3.05
CA LEU A 129 -5.01 -3.40 4.43
C LEU A 129 -6.04 -2.79 5.39
N SER A 130 -6.37 -1.51 5.23
CA SER A 130 -7.39 -0.86 6.05
C SER A 130 -8.81 -1.39 5.76
N GLY A 131 -9.03 -1.89 4.54
CA GLY A 131 -10.34 -2.24 4.04
C GLY A 131 -11.22 -1.03 3.73
N GLU A 132 -10.61 0.14 3.63
CA GLU A 132 -11.29 1.40 3.32
C GLU A 132 -10.63 2.05 2.11
N PHE A 133 -11.41 2.40 1.11
CA PHE A 133 -10.90 3.12 -0.06
C PHE A 133 -11.92 4.12 -0.58
N GLY A 134 -11.41 5.14 -1.27
CA GLY A 134 -12.27 6.11 -1.94
C GLY A 134 -12.85 5.52 -3.23
N GLY A 135 -14.18 5.42 -3.30
CA GLY A 135 -14.88 4.83 -4.42
C GLY A 135 -16.31 5.37 -4.57
N VAL A 136 -17.02 4.84 -5.54
CA VAL A 136 -18.40 5.28 -5.86
C VAL A 136 -19.47 4.26 -5.47
N GLY A 137 -19.06 3.11 -4.90
CA GLY A 137 -19.98 2.06 -4.47
C GLY A 137 -20.58 1.27 -5.62
N ILE A 138 -19.73 0.76 -6.54
CA ILE A 138 -20.12 -0.12 -7.63
C ILE A 138 -19.31 -1.41 -7.56
N GLN A 139 -19.98 -2.55 -7.60
CA GLN A 139 -19.36 -3.82 -7.91
C GLN A 139 -19.27 -3.96 -9.43
N LEU A 140 -18.04 -4.12 -9.93
CA LEU A 140 -17.74 -4.25 -11.36
C LEU A 140 -17.56 -5.70 -11.78
N GLY A 141 -17.89 -5.96 -13.04
CA GLY A 141 -17.63 -7.24 -13.70
C GLY A 141 -17.83 -7.14 -15.19
N TYR A 142 -18.04 -8.29 -15.84
CA TYR A 142 -18.26 -8.33 -17.28
C TYR A 142 -19.66 -8.86 -17.59
N ARG A 143 -20.24 -8.27 -18.61
CA ARG A 143 -21.43 -8.76 -19.28
C ARG A 143 -21.20 -8.66 -20.80
N ASP A 144 -21.40 -9.73 -21.54
CA ASP A 144 -21.15 -9.79 -22.99
C ASP A 144 -19.73 -9.31 -23.36
N SER A 145 -18.70 -9.63 -22.56
CA SER A 145 -17.30 -9.19 -22.71
C SER A 145 -17.07 -7.67 -22.57
N GLN A 146 -18.07 -6.91 -22.12
CA GLN A 146 -17.97 -5.49 -21.81
C GLN A 146 -18.04 -5.28 -20.29
N LEU A 147 -17.30 -4.29 -19.79
CA LEU A 147 -17.39 -3.87 -18.39
C LEU A 147 -18.81 -3.44 -18.05
N ALA A 148 -19.31 -3.91 -16.92
CA ALA A 148 -20.66 -3.63 -16.48
C ALA A 148 -20.76 -3.50 -14.96
N VAL A 149 -21.79 -2.81 -14.53
CA VAL A 149 -22.23 -2.75 -13.13
C VAL A 149 -22.88 -4.09 -12.79
N ILE A 150 -22.25 -4.86 -11.91
CA ILE A 150 -22.86 -6.07 -11.35
C ILE A 150 -23.93 -5.69 -10.33
N ALA A 151 -23.56 -4.81 -9.38
CA ALA A 151 -24.49 -4.23 -8.43
C ALA A 151 -23.98 -2.88 -7.93
N PRO A 152 -24.83 -1.85 -7.77
CA PRO A 152 -24.53 -0.70 -6.95
C PRO A 152 -24.65 -1.09 -5.47
N LEU A 153 -23.71 -0.64 -4.65
CA LEU A 153 -23.76 -0.85 -3.20
C LEU A 153 -24.84 0.07 -2.59
N LYS A 154 -25.68 -0.53 -1.75
CA LYS A 154 -26.76 0.20 -1.09
C LYS A 154 -26.21 1.38 -0.29
N ASP A 155 -26.94 2.48 -0.30
CA ASP A 155 -26.63 3.71 0.44
C ASP A 155 -25.34 4.44 -0.01
N HIS A 156 -24.71 4.01 -1.12
CA HIS A 156 -23.53 4.64 -1.71
C HIS A 156 -23.84 5.54 -2.91
N ALA A 157 -22.86 6.33 -3.34
CA ALA A 157 -23.00 7.38 -4.36
C ALA A 157 -23.67 6.89 -5.66
N ALA A 158 -23.27 5.74 -6.16
CA ALA A 158 -23.83 5.18 -7.41
C ALA A 158 -25.31 4.80 -7.24
N ALA A 159 -25.69 4.14 -6.13
CA ALA A 159 -27.07 3.78 -5.87
C ALA A 159 -27.96 5.03 -5.70
N LYS A 160 -27.46 6.06 -5.00
CA LYS A 160 -28.13 7.35 -4.82
C LYS A 160 -28.32 8.10 -6.14
N ALA A 161 -27.39 7.94 -7.09
CA ALA A 161 -27.45 8.53 -8.41
C ALA A 161 -28.32 7.74 -9.41
N GLY A 162 -28.91 6.61 -8.97
CA GLY A 162 -29.80 5.80 -9.82
C GLY A 162 -29.09 4.80 -10.72
N VAL A 163 -27.81 4.55 -10.51
CA VAL A 163 -27.09 3.49 -11.23
C VAL A 163 -27.71 2.14 -10.91
N THR A 164 -27.90 1.32 -11.94
CA THR A 164 -28.60 0.03 -11.83
C THR A 164 -27.71 -1.14 -12.28
N ALA A 165 -28.02 -2.32 -11.74
CA ALA A 165 -27.34 -3.56 -12.16
C ALA A 165 -27.56 -3.84 -13.66
N GLY A 166 -26.49 -4.26 -14.33
CA GLY A 166 -26.50 -4.62 -15.75
C GLY A 166 -26.23 -3.47 -16.71
N GLU A 167 -26.02 -2.24 -16.23
CA GLU A 167 -25.55 -1.14 -17.07
C GLU A 167 -24.11 -1.38 -17.50
N TYR A 168 -23.82 -1.19 -18.79
CA TYR A 168 -22.46 -1.20 -19.30
C TYR A 168 -21.75 0.08 -18.92
N ILE A 169 -20.48 0.00 -18.60
CA ILE A 169 -19.61 1.14 -18.38
C ILE A 169 -18.84 1.33 -19.68
N LEU A 170 -19.09 2.42 -20.39
CA LEU A 170 -18.52 2.67 -21.71
C LEU A 170 -17.30 3.59 -21.65
N HIS A 171 -17.30 4.53 -20.71
CA HIS A 171 -16.26 5.54 -20.61
C HIS A 171 -16.05 5.98 -19.17
N ILE A 172 -14.80 6.32 -18.83
CA ILE A 172 -14.40 6.85 -17.52
C ILE A 172 -13.70 8.18 -17.72
N LYS A 173 -14.19 9.21 -17.03
CA LYS A 173 -13.60 10.54 -17.06
C LYS A 173 -13.37 11.09 -15.67
N ASP A 174 -12.13 11.53 -15.42
CA ASP A 174 -11.71 12.21 -14.20
C ASP A 174 -10.78 13.38 -14.56
N ASP A 175 -11.29 14.60 -14.46
CA ASP A 175 -10.55 15.81 -14.82
C ASP A 175 -9.37 16.05 -13.87
N LEU A 176 -9.47 15.62 -12.59
CA LEU A 176 -8.40 15.77 -11.58
C LEU A 176 -7.23 14.82 -11.84
N GLN A 177 -7.52 13.56 -12.16
CA GLN A 177 -6.52 12.55 -12.49
C GLN A 177 -6.10 12.59 -13.97
N LYS A 178 -6.72 13.47 -14.78
CA LYS A 178 -6.51 13.57 -16.24
C LYS A 178 -6.80 12.25 -16.96
N VAL A 179 -7.86 11.57 -16.55
CA VAL A 179 -8.37 10.36 -17.16
C VAL A 179 -9.52 10.74 -18.08
N ASP A 180 -9.50 10.25 -19.32
CA ASP A 180 -10.55 10.42 -20.32
C ASP A 180 -10.40 9.26 -21.31
N VAL A 181 -11.04 8.10 -21.00
CA VAL A 181 -10.73 6.82 -21.66
C VAL A 181 -11.98 5.95 -21.85
N ASP A 182 -12.04 5.27 -23.00
CA ASP A 182 -13.01 4.23 -23.28
C ASP A 182 -12.64 2.93 -22.55
N THR A 183 -13.63 2.15 -22.14
CA THR A 183 -13.44 0.92 -21.38
C THR A 183 -13.38 -0.34 -22.24
N ILE A 184 -13.41 -0.23 -23.57
CA ILE A 184 -13.34 -1.37 -24.49
C ILE A 184 -12.01 -2.10 -24.32
N GLY A 185 -12.09 -3.39 -23.96
CA GLY A 185 -10.89 -4.22 -23.73
C GLY A 185 -10.15 -3.95 -22.43
N MET A 186 -10.65 -3.04 -21.59
CA MET A 186 -10.08 -2.73 -20.29
C MET A 186 -10.36 -3.86 -19.29
N SER A 187 -9.38 -4.20 -18.45
CA SER A 187 -9.60 -5.15 -17.36
C SER A 187 -10.45 -4.52 -16.24
N ALA A 188 -11.16 -5.36 -15.49
CA ALA A 188 -11.93 -4.88 -14.32
C ALA A 188 -11.02 -4.19 -13.29
N GLU A 189 -9.80 -4.71 -13.11
CA GLU A 189 -8.80 -4.12 -12.21
C GLU A 189 -8.37 -2.72 -12.68
N GLU A 190 -8.09 -2.54 -13.97
CA GLU A 190 -7.77 -1.22 -14.53
C GLU A 190 -8.93 -0.24 -14.33
N ALA A 191 -10.17 -0.67 -14.61
CA ALA A 191 -11.34 0.17 -14.41
C ALA A 191 -11.53 0.55 -12.94
N VAL A 192 -11.38 -0.41 -12.01
CA VAL A 192 -11.41 -0.15 -10.56
C VAL A 192 -10.37 0.88 -10.17
N ASN A 193 -9.13 0.75 -10.68
CA ASN A 193 -8.05 1.68 -10.39
C ASN A 193 -8.31 3.10 -10.90
N LEU A 194 -9.02 3.27 -12.02
CA LEU A 194 -9.41 4.58 -12.56
C LEU A 194 -10.62 5.18 -11.86
N ILE A 195 -11.57 4.33 -11.41
CA ILE A 195 -12.78 4.77 -10.71
C ILE A 195 -12.50 5.11 -9.26
N ARG A 196 -11.59 4.36 -8.58
CA ARG A 196 -11.11 4.70 -7.24
C ARG A 196 -10.38 6.04 -7.23
N GLY A 197 -10.29 6.65 -6.06
CA GLY A 197 -9.53 7.87 -5.83
C GLY A 197 -9.93 8.57 -4.54
N LYS A 198 -9.31 9.70 -4.28
CA LYS A 198 -9.48 10.41 -3.01
C LYS A 198 -10.95 10.74 -2.73
N GLN A 199 -11.39 10.51 -1.49
CA GLN A 199 -12.71 10.90 -1.00
C GLN A 199 -13.04 12.37 -1.32
N GLY A 200 -14.27 12.63 -1.74
CA GLY A 200 -14.77 13.96 -2.10
C GLY A 200 -14.43 14.41 -3.52
N THR A 201 -13.62 13.65 -4.26
CA THR A 201 -13.36 13.93 -5.68
C THR A 201 -14.44 13.36 -6.60
N LEU A 202 -14.54 13.88 -7.83
CA LEU A 202 -15.54 13.50 -8.81
C LEU A 202 -14.95 12.56 -9.85
N VAL A 203 -15.76 11.57 -10.26
CA VAL A 203 -15.55 10.78 -11.46
C VAL A 203 -16.86 10.77 -12.27
N THR A 204 -16.77 10.84 -13.58
CA THR A 204 -17.92 10.71 -14.48
C THR A 204 -17.84 9.35 -15.17
N LEU A 205 -18.91 8.59 -15.11
CA LEU A 205 -19.05 7.33 -15.84
C LEU A 205 -20.10 7.51 -16.94
N THR A 206 -19.76 7.17 -18.17
CA THR A 206 -20.76 7.05 -19.23
C THR A 206 -21.32 5.63 -19.17
N LEU A 207 -22.59 5.53 -18.82
CA LEU A 207 -23.31 4.26 -18.64
C LEU A 207 -24.34 4.06 -19.75
N ALA A 208 -24.64 2.81 -20.09
CA ALA A 208 -25.70 2.46 -21.02
C ALA A 208 -26.38 1.14 -20.64
N GLN A 209 -27.71 1.09 -20.79
CA GLN A 209 -28.43 -0.18 -20.81
C GLN A 209 -28.56 -0.68 -22.26
N LYS A 210 -28.72 -2.00 -22.42
CA LYS A 210 -28.89 -2.60 -23.75
C LYS A 210 -30.09 -2.01 -24.46
N GLY A 211 -29.84 -1.34 -25.59
CA GLY A 211 -30.89 -0.70 -26.43
C GLY A 211 -31.32 0.69 -25.98
N GLN A 212 -30.60 1.30 -25.06
CA GLN A 212 -30.78 2.69 -24.64
C GLN A 212 -29.57 3.54 -25.03
N ASP A 213 -29.78 4.85 -25.16
CA ASP A 213 -28.69 5.78 -25.41
C ASP A 213 -27.78 5.90 -24.18
N PRO A 214 -26.46 6.04 -24.38
CA PRO A 214 -25.52 6.31 -23.30
C PRO A 214 -25.84 7.62 -22.55
N HIS A 215 -25.60 7.63 -21.26
CA HIS A 215 -25.76 8.81 -20.41
C HIS A 215 -24.62 8.93 -19.40
N ASP A 216 -24.28 10.18 -19.05
CA ASP A 216 -23.22 10.48 -18.10
C ASP A 216 -23.78 10.57 -16.69
N VAL A 217 -23.10 9.87 -15.75
CA VAL A 217 -23.39 9.93 -14.33
C VAL A 217 -22.17 10.48 -13.61
N LYS A 218 -22.33 11.65 -12.95
CA LYS A 218 -21.29 12.25 -12.11
C LYS A 218 -21.41 11.72 -10.70
N LEU A 219 -20.35 11.09 -10.23
CA LEU A 219 -20.29 10.43 -8.93
C LEU A 219 -19.22 11.06 -8.05
N THR A 220 -19.59 11.39 -6.82
CA THR A 220 -18.61 11.83 -5.81
C THR A 220 -18.08 10.59 -5.10
N ARG A 221 -16.76 10.43 -5.01
CA ARG A 221 -16.14 9.36 -4.27
C ARG A 221 -16.39 9.53 -2.78
N GLU A 222 -16.79 8.46 -2.13
CA GLU A 222 -16.97 8.35 -0.68
C GLU A 222 -16.14 7.18 -0.15
N ILE A 223 -15.97 7.07 1.16
CA ILE A 223 -15.28 5.91 1.74
C ILE A 223 -16.17 4.69 1.57
N ILE A 224 -15.63 3.67 0.93
CA ILE A 224 -16.22 2.34 0.81
C ILE A 224 -15.50 1.43 1.80
N GLU A 225 -16.27 0.81 2.69
CA GLU A 225 -15.75 -0.17 3.65
C GLU A 225 -16.03 -1.59 3.15
N VAL A 226 -14.99 -2.41 3.13
CA VAL A 226 -15.09 -3.84 2.79
C VAL A 226 -14.65 -4.64 4.01
N PRO A 227 -15.54 -5.38 4.65
CA PRO A 227 -15.18 -6.24 5.77
C PRO A 227 -14.07 -7.23 5.39
N SER A 228 -13.20 -7.52 6.33
CA SER A 228 -12.17 -8.56 6.16
C SER A 228 -12.71 -9.95 6.49
N LEU A 229 -13.78 -10.01 7.29
CA LEU A 229 -14.37 -11.24 7.78
C LEU A 229 -15.90 -11.22 7.62
N GLU A 230 -16.44 -12.30 7.07
CA GLU A 230 -17.86 -12.57 7.03
C GLU A 230 -18.17 -13.84 7.85
N LEU A 231 -19.27 -13.86 8.60
CA LEU A 231 -19.72 -15.01 9.36
C LEU A 231 -21.10 -15.45 8.87
N GLU A 232 -21.18 -16.68 8.43
CA GLU A 232 -22.42 -17.35 8.06
C GLU A 232 -22.67 -18.57 8.96
N PHE A 233 -23.94 -18.85 9.26
CA PHE A 233 -24.32 -20.08 9.94
C PHE A 233 -25.02 -21.01 8.97
N ILE A 234 -24.40 -22.15 8.71
CA ILE A 234 -24.90 -23.17 7.78
C ILE A 234 -25.57 -24.29 8.60
N ASP A 235 -26.84 -24.57 8.34
CA ASP A 235 -27.54 -25.67 8.98
C ASP A 235 -27.00 -27.03 8.47
N ALA A 236 -26.72 -27.94 9.40
CA ALA A 236 -26.24 -29.27 9.13
C ALA A 236 -27.02 -30.30 10.01
N PRO A 237 -27.05 -31.58 9.67
CA PRO A 237 -27.85 -32.58 10.40
C PRO A 237 -27.54 -32.68 11.90
N GLN A 238 -26.34 -32.26 12.33
CA GLN A 238 -25.89 -32.40 13.71
C GLN A 238 -25.93 -31.06 14.47
N GLY A 239 -26.40 -29.98 13.85
CA GLY A 239 -26.40 -28.62 14.36
C GLY A 239 -25.85 -27.65 13.31
N LYS A 240 -25.53 -26.45 13.73
CA LYS A 240 -24.96 -25.43 12.82
C LYS A 240 -23.45 -25.53 12.68
N THR A 241 -22.96 -25.19 11.51
CA THR A 241 -21.55 -24.94 11.24
C THR A 241 -21.36 -23.44 11.07
N ALA A 242 -20.42 -22.84 11.82
CA ALA A 242 -20.00 -21.47 11.59
C ALA A 242 -19.01 -21.44 10.41
N HIS A 243 -19.37 -20.77 9.33
CA HIS A 243 -18.51 -20.52 8.18
C HIS A 243 -17.94 -19.10 8.30
N LEU A 244 -16.64 -19.00 8.52
CA LEU A 244 -15.88 -17.77 8.66
C LEU A 244 -15.12 -17.57 7.35
N ILE A 245 -15.53 -16.58 6.56
CA ILE A 245 -14.89 -16.23 5.28
C ILE A 245 -13.96 -15.05 5.56
N LEU A 246 -12.66 -15.32 5.60
CA LEU A 246 -11.62 -14.31 5.90
C LEU A 246 -10.88 -13.94 4.63
N SER A 247 -11.09 -12.72 4.13
CA SER A 247 -10.53 -12.25 2.86
C SER A 247 -9.13 -11.63 2.99
N ARG A 248 -8.75 -11.11 4.17
CA ARG A 248 -7.44 -10.51 4.46
C ARG A 248 -7.22 -10.38 5.96
N PHE A 249 -5.98 -10.07 6.34
CA PHE A 249 -5.60 -9.71 7.72
C PHE A 249 -5.27 -8.21 7.77
N GLY A 250 -6.30 -7.38 7.92
CA GLY A 250 -6.22 -5.92 7.90
C GLY A 250 -6.52 -5.27 9.25
N ASP A 251 -6.66 -3.94 9.24
CA ASP A 251 -6.84 -3.11 10.45
C ASP A 251 -8.08 -3.50 11.28
N LYS A 252 -9.19 -3.87 10.62
CA LYS A 252 -10.47 -4.21 11.25
C LYS A 252 -10.59 -5.68 11.62
N THR A 253 -9.70 -6.53 11.15
CA THR A 253 -9.83 -7.99 11.22
C THR A 253 -9.97 -8.52 12.65
N VAL A 254 -9.16 -8.01 13.58
CA VAL A 254 -9.22 -8.47 14.99
C VAL A 254 -10.55 -8.10 15.64
N GLN A 255 -11.07 -6.91 15.37
CA GLN A 255 -12.37 -6.47 15.88
C GLN A 255 -13.53 -7.28 15.29
N GLU A 256 -13.54 -7.50 13.98
CA GLU A 256 -14.55 -8.31 13.28
C GLU A 256 -14.50 -9.76 13.76
N TRP A 257 -13.30 -10.30 13.95
CA TRP A 257 -13.07 -11.62 14.52
C TRP A 257 -13.64 -11.77 15.93
N ASP A 258 -13.40 -10.81 16.83
CA ASP A 258 -13.91 -10.84 18.20
C ASP A 258 -15.44 -10.84 18.24
N GLN A 259 -16.08 -10.09 17.33
CA GLN A 259 -17.54 -10.11 17.17
C GLN A 259 -18.04 -11.47 16.69
N ALA A 260 -17.38 -12.07 15.69
CA ALA A 260 -17.73 -13.39 15.19
C ALA A 260 -17.55 -14.48 16.26
N VAL A 261 -16.44 -14.48 16.98
CA VAL A 261 -16.19 -15.41 18.12
C VAL A 261 -17.28 -15.29 19.19
N THR A 262 -17.71 -14.06 19.48
CA THR A 262 -18.79 -13.82 20.46
C THR A 262 -20.11 -14.43 19.96
N GLN A 263 -20.47 -14.24 18.69
CA GLN A 263 -21.69 -14.81 18.10
C GLN A 263 -21.65 -16.34 18.06
N ILE A 264 -20.52 -16.94 17.66
CA ILE A 264 -20.32 -18.39 17.62
C ILE A 264 -20.50 -18.99 19.04
N ASN A 265 -19.92 -18.36 20.05
CA ASN A 265 -20.02 -18.88 21.43
C ASN A 265 -21.40 -18.67 22.06
N ALA A 266 -22.16 -17.69 21.60
CA ALA A 266 -23.53 -17.44 22.05
C ALA A 266 -24.53 -18.47 21.48
N ASP A 267 -24.32 -18.95 20.26
CA ASP A 267 -25.20 -19.96 19.62
C ASP A 267 -24.77 -21.40 19.99
N LYS A 268 -25.48 -21.99 20.94
CA LYS A 268 -25.22 -23.37 21.41
C LYS A 268 -25.50 -24.45 20.36
N SER A 269 -26.15 -24.12 19.27
CA SER A 269 -26.40 -25.02 18.16
C SER A 269 -25.16 -25.22 17.26
N VAL A 270 -24.17 -24.37 17.35
CA VAL A 270 -22.91 -24.47 16.60
C VAL A 270 -22.13 -25.70 17.07
N LYS A 271 -21.74 -26.54 16.14
CA LYS A 271 -21.04 -27.83 16.38
C LYS A 271 -19.65 -27.87 15.73
N GLY A 272 -19.35 -26.97 14.78
CA GLY A 272 -18.07 -26.95 14.09
C GLY A 272 -17.83 -25.64 13.40
N ILE A 273 -16.61 -25.45 12.94
CA ILE A 273 -16.16 -24.22 12.27
C ILE A 273 -15.51 -24.60 10.93
N VAL A 274 -15.86 -23.88 9.89
CA VAL A 274 -15.12 -23.82 8.64
C VAL A 274 -14.45 -22.44 8.58
N LEU A 275 -13.12 -22.40 8.56
CA LEU A 275 -12.34 -21.19 8.34
C LEU A 275 -11.92 -21.16 6.88
N ASP A 276 -12.55 -20.30 6.11
CA ASP A 276 -12.29 -20.13 4.69
C ASP A 276 -11.31 -18.98 4.46
N MET A 277 -10.11 -19.33 4.04
CA MET A 277 -9.04 -18.38 3.69
C MET A 277 -8.63 -18.52 2.21
N ARG A 278 -9.51 -19.04 1.37
CA ARG A 278 -9.27 -19.07 -0.08
C ARG A 278 -9.14 -17.65 -0.60
N ASN A 279 -8.18 -17.42 -1.51
CA ASN A 279 -7.84 -16.12 -2.09
C ASN A 279 -7.44 -15.03 -1.06
N ASN A 280 -7.07 -15.42 0.16
CA ASN A 280 -6.58 -14.50 1.18
C ASN A 280 -5.06 -14.34 1.07
N PRO A 281 -4.53 -13.19 0.61
CA PRO A 281 -3.10 -12.98 0.39
C PRO A 281 -2.30 -12.78 1.70
N GLY A 282 -2.98 -12.81 2.86
CA GLY A 282 -2.39 -12.54 4.15
C GLY A 282 -2.68 -11.12 4.65
N GLY A 283 -1.68 -10.48 5.22
CA GLY A 283 -1.73 -9.17 5.85
C GLY A 283 -0.93 -9.12 7.14
N TYR A 284 -1.48 -8.49 8.18
CA TYR A 284 -0.78 -8.31 9.45
C TYR A 284 -0.52 -9.63 10.19
N LEU A 285 0.73 -9.82 10.58
CA LEU A 285 1.17 -10.99 11.34
C LEU A 285 0.43 -11.12 12.68
N GLU A 286 0.32 -10.02 13.41
CA GLU A 286 -0.30 -9.97 14.73
C GLU A 286 -1.76 -10.45 14.68
N ALA A 287 -2.50 -10.03 13.64
CA ALA A 287 -3.86 -10.50 13.41
C ALA A 287 -3.90 -12.02 13.17
N GLY A 288 -2.95 -12.56 12.39
CA GLY A 288 -2.83 -13.99 12.16
C GLY A 288 -2.53 -14.77 13.46
N ILE A 289 -1.62 -14.26 14.29
CA ILE A 289 -1.30 -14.86 15.60
C ILE A 289 -2.54 -14.85 16.51
N ASP A 290 -3.25 -13.74 16.59
CA ASP A 290 -4.44 -13.57 17.40
C ASP A 290 -5.56 -14.54 16.99
N LEU A 291 -5.81 -14.68 15.68
CA LEU A 291 -6.81 -15.61 15.16
C LEU A 291 -6.41 -17.05 15.45
N ALA A 292 -5.18 -17.44 15.15
CA ALA A 292 -4.71 -18.80 15.41
C ALA A 292 -4.78 -19.15 16.90
N SER A 293 -4.49 -18.17 17.79
CA SER A 293 -4.52 -18.34 19.24
C SER A 293 -5.89 -18.75 19.74
N ASP A 294 -6.98 -18.34 19.11
CA ASP A 294 -8.33 -18.69 19.54
C ASP A 294 -8.69 -20.17 19.35
N PHE A 295 -7.93 -20.90 18.56
CA PHE A 295 -8.12 -22.32 18.34
C PHE A 295 -7.20 -23.25 19.15
N VAL A 296 -6.10 -22.71 19.69
CA VAL A 296 -5.06 -23.52 20.35
C VAL A 296 -5.05 -23.31 21.88
N ASP A 297 -4.47 -24.25 22.60
CA ASP A 297 -4.32 -24.21 24.05
C ASP A 297 -3.01 -23.50 24.49
N GLY A 298 -2.24 -23.00 23.53
CA GLY A 298 -0.97 -22.31 23.74
C GLY A 298 0.13 -22.80 22.82
N GLY A 299 1.37 -22.49 23.20
CA GLY A 299 2.56 -22.83 22.44
C GLY A 299 2.87 -21.83 21.32
N VAL A 300 3.92 -22.11 20.56
CA VAL A 300 4.37 -21.23 19.45
C VAL A 300 3.41 -21.35 18.26
N ILE A 301 2.93 -20.23 17.76
CA ILE A 301 2.12 -20.14 16.53
C ILE A 301 3.03 -20.11 15.31
N VAL A 302 4.10 -19.31 15.38
CA VAL A 302 5.07 -19.14 14.29
C VAL A 302 6.41 -18.70 14.87
N SER A 303 7.50 -19.00 14.18
CA SER A 303 8.83 -18.48 14.51
C SER A 303 9.38 -17.67 13.34
N GLN A 304 10.02 -16.56 13.61
CA GLN A 304 10.72 -15.71 12.66
C GLN A 304 12.21 -16.00 12.73
N LYS A 305 12.76 -16.65 11.71
CA LYS A 305 14.18 -16.94 11.59
C LYS A 305 14.87 -15.83 10.80
N GLY A 306 15.50 -14.90 11.52
CA GLY A 306 16.34 -13.84 10.95
C GLY A 306 17.75 -14.32 10.64
N ARG A 307 18.60 -13.39 10.22
CA ARG A 307 19.99 -13.67 9.85
C ARG A 307 20.84 -14.18 11.03
N THR A 308 20.60 -13.67 12.23
CA THR A 308 21.42 -13.95 13.43
C THR A 308 20.63 -14.53 14.58
N SER A 309 19.31 -14.46 14.58
CA SER A 309 18.46 -14.88 15.68
C SER A 309 17.14 -15.46 15.19
N THR A 310 16.50 -16.25 16.05
CA THR A 310 15.12 -16.71 15.84
C THR A 310 14.24 -16.13 16.95
N GLN A 311 13.12 -15.51 16.55
CA GLN A 311 12.11 -15.00 17.46
C GLN A 311 10.88 -15.90 17.38
N ASN A 312 10.39 -16.35 18.53
CA ASN A 312 9.17 -17.14 18.63
C ASN A 312 7.98 -16.25 18.97
N TYR A 313 6.88 -16.46 18.31
CA TYR A 313 5.59 -15.82 18.59
C TYR A 313 4.64 -16.88 19.15
N PRO A 314 4.47 -16.88 20.48
CA PRO A 314 3.53 -17.79 21.13
C PRO A 314 2.08 -17.34 20.91
N ALA A 315 1.13 -18.21 21.24
CA ALA A 315 -0.27 -17.85 21.31
C ALA A 315 -0.46 -16.63 22.24
N SER A 316 -1.21 -15.64 21.77
CA SER A 316 -1.42 -14.36 22.47
C SER A 316 -2.44 -14.46 23.59
N ARG A 317 -3.27 -15.52 23.58
CA ARG A 317 -4.37 -15.74 24.55
C ARG A 317 -4.74 -17.22 24.64
N VAL A 318 -5.56 -17.54 25.66
CA VAL A 318 -6.21 -18.86 25.75
C VAL A 318 -7.33 -18.94 24.70
N GLY A 319 -7.36 -20.03 23.95
CA GLY A 319 -8.27 -20.18 22.80
C GLY A 319 -9.74 -20.24 23.18
N ARG A 320 -10.53 -19.35 22.60
CA ARG A 320 -11.96 -19.23 22.84
C ARG A 320 -12.80 -20.20 21.98
N LEU A 321 -12.18 -20.78 20.94
CA LEU A 321 -12.84 -21.68 19.97
C LEU A 321 -12.32 -23.12 20.03
N GLN A 322 -11.51 -23.45 21.03
CA GLN A 322 -10.87 -24.79 21.18
C GLN A 322 -11.88 -25.95 21.22
N LYS A 323 -13.07 -25.72 21.74
CA LYS A 323 -14.10 -26.75 21.87
C LYS A 323 -14.72 -27.20 20.54
N TYR A 324 -14.53 -26.40 19.49
CA TYR A 324 -15.10 -26.70 18.18
C TYR A 324 -14.09 -27.45 17.30
N PRO A 325 -14.50 -28.49 16.59
CA PRO A 325 -13.71 -29.01 15.47
C PRO A 325 -13.63 -27.93 14.39
N VAL A 326 -12.47 -27.82 13.75
CA VAL A 326 -12.20 -26.81 12.69
C VAL A 326 -11.65 -27.49 11.44
N VAL A 327 -12.15 -27.05 10.30
CA VAL A 327 -11.61 -27.33 8.95
C VAL A 327 -11.19 -26.00 8.34
N VAL A 328 -10.07 -26.00 7.63
CA VAL A 328 -9.53 -24.78 6.99
C VAL A 328 -9.58 -24.96 5.49
N LEU A 329 -10.27 -24.06 4.79
CA LEU A 329 -10.28 -23.99 3.33
C LEU A 329 -9.16 -23.08 2.84
N VAL A 330 -8.36 -23.57 1.91
CA VAL A 330 -7.22 -22.87 1.33
C VAL A 330 -7.11 -23.13 -0.17
N ASN A 331 -6.45 -22.23 -0.89
CA ASN A 331 -6.12 -22.42 -2.30
C ASN A 331 -4.80 -21.70 -2.66
N LYS A 332 -4.45 -21.65 -3.92
CA LYS A 332 -3.25 -20.98 -4.45
C LYS A 332 -3.16 -19.48 -4.13
N GLY A 333 -4.31 -18.84 -3.82
CA GLY A 333 -4.36 -17.46 -3.37
C GLY A 333 -4.15 -17.27 -1.87
N SER A 334 -4.12 -18.36 -1.08
CA SER A 334 -3.85 -18.29 0.36
C SER A 334 -2.35 -18.13 0.59
N ALA A 335 -1.92 -16.99 1.18
CA ALA A 335 -0.50 -16.65 1.32
C ALA A 335 -0.16 -16.02 2.68
N SER A 336 1.11 -16.05 3.09
CA SER A 336 1.65 -15.29 4.23
C SER A 336 0.91 -15.58 5.56
N ALA A 337 0.22 -14.60 6.17
CA ALA A 337 -0.52 -14.78 7.43
C ALA A 337 -1.57 -15.90 7.34
N SER A 338 -2.20 -16.10 6.18
CA SER A 338 -3.12 -17.23 5.94
C SER A 338 -2.41 -18.57 6.09
N GLU A 339 -1.18 -18.67 5.56
CA GLU A 339 -0.36 -19.87 5.67
C GLU A 339 0.14 -20.10 7.10
N ILE A 340 0.43 -19.02 7.83
CA ILE A 340 0.79 -19.10 9.25
C ILE A 340 -0.39 -19.66 10.06
N VAL A 341 -1.59 -19.13 9.87
CA VAL A 341 -2.81 -19.61 10.57
C VAL A 341 -3.10 -21.05 10.19
N ALA A 342 -3.15 -21.36 8.89
CA ALA A 342 -3.43 -22.73 8.42
C ALA A 342 -2.39 -23.73 8.93
N GLY A 343 -1.11 -23.39 8.87
CA GLY A 343 -0.01 -24.21 9.38
C GLY A 343 -0.07 -24.41 10.88
N ALA A 344 -0.34 -23.36 11.65
CA ALA A 344 -0.49 -23.44 13.10
C ALA A 344 -1.68 -24.34 13.49
N LEU A 345 -2.81 -24.21 12.83
CA LEU A 345 -3.99 -25.06 13.08
C LEU A 345 -3.73 -26.51 12.68
N ARG A 346 -3.05 -26.77 11.56
CA ARG A 346 -2.59 -28.10 11.17
C ARG A 346 -1.71 -28.74 12.25
N ASP A 347 -0.68 -28.01 12.67
CA ASP A 347 0.36 -28.56 13.53
C ASP A 347 -0.07 -28.67 15.00
N ARG A 348 -0.93 -27.75 15.50
CA ARG A 348 -1.35 -27.67 16.90
C ARG A 348 -2.71 -28.31 17.18
N ARG A 349 -3.57 -28.40 16.15
CA ARG A 349 -4.94 -28.87 16.29
C ARG A 349 -5.27 -30.09 15.42
N ASN A 350 -4.33 -30.56 14.60
CA ASN A 350 -4.57 -31.55 13.54
C ASN A 350 -5.74 -31.16 12.63
N ALA A 351 -5.94 -29.86 12.43
CA ALA A 351 -6.99 -29.36 11.55
C ALA A 351 -6.73 -29.84 10.12
N LYS A 352 -7.80 -30.23 9.44
CA LYS A 352 -7.70 -30.62 8.03
C LYS A 352 -7.65 -29.37 7.17
N LEU A 353 -6.66 -29.32 6.28
CA LEU A 353 -6.60 -28.33 5.21
C LEU A 353 -7.28 -28.94 3.99
N VAL A 354 -8.24 -28.23 3.42
CA VAL A 354 -9.06 -28.67 2.29
C VAL A 354 -8.98 -27.64 1.17
N GLY A 355 -8.87 -28.08 -0.06
CA GLY A 355 -8.80 -27.25 -1.25
C GLY A 355 -7.55 -27.48 -2.09
N GLU A 356 -6.75 -26.48 -2.33
CA GLU A 356 -5.51 -26.57 -3.10
C GLU A 356 -4.30 -26.19 -2.25
N GLN A 357 -3.09 -26.60 -2.69
CA GLN A 357 -1.82 -26.18 -2.11
C GLN A 357 -1.73 -24.65 -2.06
N THR A 358 -1.25 -24.10 -0.94
CA THR A 358 -1.14 -22.65 -0.75
C THR A 358 0.02 -22.03 -1.54
N PHE A 359 0.14 -20.72 -1.54
CA PHE A 359 1.05 -19.95 -2.37
C PHE A 359 2.54 -20.20 -2.06
N GLY A 360 2.94 -20.25 -0.79
CA GLY A 360 4.34 -20.41 -0.39
C GLY A 360 5.08 -19.11 -0.12
N LYS A 361 4.42 -18.10 0.46
CA LYS A 361 5.08 -16.85 0.90
C LYS A 361 5.60 -16.99 2.34
N GLY A 362 6.78 -17.57 2.49
CA GLY A 362 7.43 -17.81 3.79
C GLY A 362 8.39 -16.72 4.23
N SER A 363 8.45 -15.57 3.55
CA SER A 363 9.34 -14.46 3.87
C SER A 363 8.66 -13.39 4.73
N VAL A 364 9.46 -12.74 5.58
CA VAL A 364 9.06 -11.62 6.46
C VAL A 364 9.56 -10.33 5.85
N GLN A 365 8.67 -9.38 5.59
CA GLN A 365 9.03 -8.05 5.13
C GLN A 365 8.97 -7.05 6.28
N ASP A 366 10.02 -6.24 6.40
CA ASP A 366 9.98 -4.97 7.12
C ASP A 366 9.48 -3.89 6.17
N ALA A 367 8.30 -3.36 6.46
CA ALA A 367 7.65 -2.33 5.64
C ALA A 367 8.03 -0.95 6.15
N GLN A 368 8.98 -0.32 5.50
CA GLN A 368 9.51 1.00 5.86
C GLN A 368 8.84 2.11 5.08
N LYS A 369 8.46 3.19 5.77
CA LYS A 369 8.09 4.45 5.13
C LYS A 369 9.35 5.23 4.79
N ILE A 370 9.50 5.61 3.52
CA ILE A 370 10.60 6.45 3.05
C ILE A 370 10.06 7.78 2.52
N GLY A 371 10.95 8.70 2.17
CA GLY A 371 10.56 10.08 1.83
C GLY A 371 9.45 10.18 0.78
N LYS A 372 8.68 11.28 0.82
CA LYS A 372 7.61 11.63 -0.13
C LYS A 372 6.44 10.64 -0.21
N GLY A 373 6.14 9.92 0.87
CA GLY A 373 5.02 8.96 0.90
C GLY A 373 5.30 7.62 0.25
N ALA A 374 6.52 7.36 -0.19
CA ALA A 374 6.93 6.07 -0.73
C ALA A 374 7.16 5.02 0.37
N GLY A 375 7.15 3.76 -0.01
CA GLY A 375 7.45 2.62 0.85
C GLY A 375 8.63 1.79 0.33
N LEU A 376 9.24 1.05 1.24
CA LEU A 376 10.26 0.06 0.91
C LEU A 376 10.00 -1.19 1.75
N ASN A 377 9.64 -2.27 1.10
CA ASN A 377 9.54 -3.58 1.74
C ASN A 377 10.89 -4.26 1.62
N ILE A 378 11.43 -4.73 2.74
CA ILE A 378 12.72 -5.44 2.79
C ILE A 378 12.52 -6.79 3.44
N THR A 379 12.91 -7.87 2.76
CA THR A 379 12.91 -9.21 3.39
C THR A 379 14.00 -9.28 4.45
N ILE A 380 13.60 -9.50 5.69
CA ILE A 380 14.49 -9.53 6.86
C ILE A 380 14.60 -10.91 7.50
N ALA A 381 13.64 -11.82 7.24
CA ALA A 381 13.59 -13.12 7.87
C ALA A 381 12.69 -14.10 7.08
N ARG A 382 12.60 -15.33 7.58
CA ARG A 382 11.67 -16.37 7.09
C ARG A 382 10.81 -16.89 8.22
N TRP A 383 9.58 -17.28 7.89
CA TRP A 383 8.67 -17.93 8.80
C TRP A 383 8.99 -19.42 8.93
N LEU A 384 8.91 -19.93 10.16
CA LEU A 384 8.89 -21.35 10.46
C LEU A 384 7.61 -21.66 11.21
N LEU A 385 6.92 -22.70 10.78
CA LEU A 385 5.71 -23.21 11.41
C LEU A 385 6.03 -23.85 12.77
N PRO A 386 5.03 -24.20 13.58
CA PRO A 386 5.25 -24.92 14.85
C PRO A 386 6.00 -26.24 14.69
N SER A 387 5.84 -26.94 13.57
CA SER A 387 6.63 -28.12 13.18
C SER A 387 8.11 -27.85 12.92
N GLY A 388 8.49 -26.57 12.71
CA GLY A 388 9.82 -26.17 12.25
C GLY A 388 9.94 -26.07 10.71
N ASP A 389 8.90 -26.42 9.96
CA ASP A 389 8.90 -26.39 8.52
C ASP A 389 8.87 -24.94 7.99
N SER A 390 9.55 -24.72 6.86
CA SER A 390 9.44 -23.48 6.09
C SER A 390 8.39 -23.66 4.99
N ILE A 391 7.58 -22.63 4.78
CA ILE A 391 6.59 -22.61 3.70
C ILE A 391 7.10 -21.92 2.43
N GLN A 392 8.30 -21.34 2.49
CA GLN A 392 8.85 -20.56 1.37
C GLN A 392 8.96 -21.40 0.10
N ASP A 393 8.35 -20.91 -0.99
CA ASP A 393 8.32 -21.47 -2.34
C ASP A 393 7.61 -22.86 -2.47
N THR A 394 7.18 -23.43 -1.34
CA THR A 394 6.51 -24.72 -1.33
C THR A 394 5.03 -24.67 -0.95
N GLY A 395 4.64 -23.67 -0.15
CA GLY A 395 3.28 -23.62 0.40
C GLY A 395 2.96 -24.76 1.37
N LEU A 396 1.68 -24.84 1.77
CA LEU A 396 1.14 -25.89 2.61
C LEU A 396 0.43 -26.91 1.72
N PRO A 397 0.79 -28.20 1.80
CA PRO A 397 0.01 -29.25 1.18
C PRO A 397 -1.35 -29.41 1.90
N VAL A 398 -2.39 -29.71 1.18
CA VAL A 398 -3.73 -29.97 1.72
C VAL A 398 -3.90 -31.41 2.15
N SER A 399 -4.80 -31.65 3.11
CA SER A 399 -5.18 -33.00 3.56
C SER A 399 -6.20 -33.63 2.64
N VAL A 400 -7.01 -32.81 1.96
CA VAL A 400 -8.05 -33.20 1.02
C VAL A 400 -8.03 -32.23 -0.15
N GLU A 401 -7.76 -32.72 -1.34
CA GLU A 401 -7.87 -31.92 -2.56
C GLU A 401 -9.33 -31.65 -2.91
N ALA A 402 -9.67 -30.41 -3.14
CA ALA A 402 -10.96 -29.97 -3.67
C ALA A 402 -10.72 -28.74 -4.54
N ILE A 403 -11.01 -28.84 -5.82
CA ILE A 403 -10.84 -27.75 -6.79
C ILE A 403 -12.19 -27.03 -6.91
N ASP A 404 -12.20 -25.72 -6.76
CA ASP A 404 -13.35 -24.89 -7.12
C ASP A 404 -13.54 -24.95 -8.65
N ASN A 405 -14.71 -25.45 -9.08
CA ASN A 405 -15.09 -25.51 -10.48
C ASN A 405 -15.75 -24.21 -10.94
#